data_e93b7787e5a421c2f8715d5a2c6a6acb
#
_entry.id   e93b7787e5a421c2f8715d5a2c6a6acb
#
_cell.length_a   1.000
_cell.length_b   1.000
_cell.length_c   1.000
_cell.angle_alpha   90.00
_cell.angle_beta   90.00
_cell.angle_gamma   90.00
#
_symmetry.space_group_name_H-M   'P 1'
#
loop_
_entity.id
_entity.type
_entity.pdbx_description
1 polymer ?
#
loop_
_entity_poly.entity_id
_entity_poly.type
_entity_poly.pdbx_seq_one_letter_code
_entity_poly.pdbx_strand_id
1 'polypeptide(L)'
;YQDNVDLFALMLPLTVEGVKLTPWAMYGMIGVNSWDALDNGLHMGSYPPYSLRPYPLAYNGGTLDTDKSYGSAFWAGLPIAVTAFDPLNIEVDINYGYVESMGRYDVQQLNSGAWRRGDTQREGWLVKALVEYKLDWGTPGIFGWYSSGDDGNVKNGSERMPTMSGCANFMSFMGDGNYGWGDPRLYDRNLTYAGTWGVGLRIHDMSFVEDLKHSFRVAYWGGTNSPAMAKYVKDAYGWDNGTPEGP
;
A
#
# COMPACT_ATOMS: atom_id res chain seq x y z
N TYR A 1 -24.06 11.43 -4.04
CA TYR A 1 -23.95 9.98 -4.19
C TYR A 1 -22.68 9.57 -4.94
N GLN A 2 -22.13 10.41 -5.82
CA GLN A 2 -20.89 10.12 -6.56
C GLN A 2 -19.61 10.42 -5.76
N ASP A 3 -19.75 10.95 -4.56
CA ASP A 3 -18.65 11.33 -3.67
C ASP A 3 -18.29 10.20 -2.69
N ASN A 4 -18.99 9.05 -2.77
CA ASN A 4 -18.85 7.96 -1.83
C ASN A 4 -17.95 6.86 -2.36
N VAL A 5 -17.35 6.14 -1.43
CA VAL A 5 -16.77 4.83 -1.65
C VAL A 5 -17.51 3.85 -0.75
N ASP A 6 -18.27 2.95 -1.36
CA ASP A 6 -19.01 1.92 -0.65
C ASP A 6 -18.23 0.61 -0.68
N LEU A 7 -18.07 -0.03 0.48
CA LEU A 7 -17.23 -1.21 0.65
C LEU A 7 -18.02 -2.36 1.27
N PHE A 8 -17.85 -3.54 0.71
CA PHE A 8 -18.41 -4.80 1.19
C PHE A 8 -17.28 -5.80 1.37
N ALA A 9 -17.05 -6.25 2.60
CA ALA A 9 -15.98 -7.17 2.91
C ALA A 9 -16.51 -8.48 3.49
N LEU A 10 -15.90 -9.59 3.08
CA LEU A 10 -16.09 -10.91 3.64
C LEU A 10 -14.75 -11.45 4.14
N MET A 11 -14.75 -12.00 5.35
CA MET A 11 -13.59 -12.60 5.96
C MET A 11 -13.96 -13.96 6.55
N LEU A 12 -13.14 -14.97 6.29
CA LEU A 12 -13.38 -16.34 6.73
C LEU A 12 -12.19 -16.85 7.56
N PRO A 13 -12.18 -16.66 8.88
CA PRO A 13 -11.12 -17.20 9.72
C PRO A 13 -11.25 -18.71 9.87
N LEU A 14 -10.21 -19.43 9.48
CA LEU A 14 -10.07 -20.87 9.59
C LEU A 14 -8.88 -21.19 10.50
N THR A 15 -9.07 -22.09 11.45
CA THR A 15 -8.00 -22.53 12.32
C THR A 15 -7.94 -24.06 12.27
N VAL A 16 -6.80 -24.57 11.86
CA VAL A 16 -6.43 -25.97 11.93
C VAL A 16 -5.23 -26.07 12.84
N GLU A 17 -4.99 -27.19 13.47
CA GLU A 17 -3.93 -27.40 14.44
C GLU A 17 -2.60 -26.77 14.00
N GLY A 18 -2.18 -25.73 14.71
CA GLY A 18 -0.95 -24.99 14.44
C GLY A 18 -0.94 -24.11 13.18
N VAL A 19 -2.05 -23.99 12.44
CA VAL A 19 -2.15 -23.13 11.25
C VAL A 19 -3.44 -22.30 11.32
N LYS A 20 -3.30 -21.01 11.14
CA LYS A 20 -4.42 -20.07 11.01
C LYS A 20 -4.41 -19.45 9.61
N LEU A 21 -5.52 -19.59 8.91
CA LEU A 21 -5.76 -18.99 7.60
C LEU A 21 -6.93 -18.02 7.73
N THR A 22 -6.83 -16.84 7.13
CA THR A 22 -7.93 -15.89 7.16
C THR A 22 -8.16 -15.29 5.76
N PRO A 23 -8.60 -16.12 4.77
CA PRO A 23 -8.92 -15.57 3.47
C PRO A 23 -10.00 -14.50 3.59
N TRP A 24 -9.82 -13.43 2.85
CA TRP A 24 -10.78 -12.35 2.78
C TRP A 24 -10.92 -11.82 1.37
N ALA A 25 -12.06 -11.25 1.08
CA ALA A 25 -12.32 -10.53 -0.15
C ALA A 25 -13.15 -9.28 0.15
N MET A 26 -12.91 -8.23 -0.62
CA MET A 26 -13.62 -6.97 -0.50
C MET A 26 -13.98 -6.47 -1.90
N TYR A 27 -15.21 -6.03 -2.06
CA TYR A 27 -15.69 -5.34 -3.23
C TYR A 27 -16.00 -3.89 -2.88
N GLY A 28 -15.66 -2.98 -3.76
CA GLY A 28 -15.92 -1.56 -3.62
C GLY A 28 -16.58 -0.95 -4.84
N MET A 29 -17.42 0.03 -4.60
CA MET A 29 -17.92 0.96 -5.62
C MET A 29 -17.34 2.33 -5.32
N ILE A 30 -16.60 2.88 -6.28
CA ILE A 30 -15.90 4.15 -6.16
C ILE A 30 -16.65 5.18 -6.99
N GLY A 31 -17.22 6.18 -6.35
CA GLY A 31 -17.84 7.32 -7.04
C GLY A 31 -16.77 8.22 -7.66
N VAL A 32 -16.99 8.68 -8.87
CA VAL A 32 -16.02 9.50 -9.63
C VAL A 32 -15.62 10.78 -8.88
N ASN A 33 -16.56 11.42 -8.21
CA ASN A 33 -16.28 12.65 -7.46
C ASN A 33 -15.45 12.40 -6.19
N SER A 34 -15.28 11.16 -5.76
CA SER A 34 -14.36 10.84 -4.66
C SER A 34 -12.91 11.22 -5.02
N TRP A 35 -12.62 11.42 -6.30
CA TRP A 35 -11.34 11.90 -6.80
C TRP A 35 -11.27 13.42 -6.96
N ASP A 36 -12.42 14.10 -7.17
CA ASP A 36 -12.51 15.54 -7.44
C ASP A 36 -12.18 16.41 -6.23
N ALA A 37 -12.29 15.89 -5.04
CA ALA A 37 -11.93 16.60 -3.81
C ALA A 37 -10.47 17.09 -3.78
N LEU A 38 -9.71 16.81 -4.84
CA LEU A 38 -8.34 17.19 -5.05
C LEU A 38 -8.16 18.56 -5.66
N ASP A 39 -9.08 18.97 -6.53
CA ASP A 39 -8.92 20.18 -7.33
C ASP A 39 -9.24 21.46 -6.54
N ASN A 40 -9.97 21.37 -5.45
CA ASN A 40 -10.49 22.54 -4.73
C ASN A 40 -9.68 22.96 -3.50
N GLY A 41 -8.44 22.50 -3.35
CA GLY A 41 -7.62 22.88 -2.19
C GLY A 41 -8.24 22.48 -0.83
N LEU A 42 -9.34 21.78 -0.86
CA LEU A 42 -9.84 21.08 0.29
C LEU A 42 -8.84 19.97 0.55
N HIS A 43 -7.92 20.31 1.40
CA HIS A 43 -7.07 19.30 2.02
C HIS A 43 -7.99 18.21 2.47
N MET A 44 -8.01 17.18 1.70
CA MET A 44 -8.46 15.92 2.16
C MET A 44 -7.60 15.61 3.36
N GLY A 45 -7.96 16.29 4.44
CA GLY A 45 -7.44 15.91 5.72
C GLY A 45 -7.61 14.42 5.79
N SER A 46 -6.55 13.72 5.56
CA SER A 46 -6.28 12.43 6.08
C SER A 46 -7.07 11.21 5.63
N TYR A 47 -7.98 11.16 4.66
CA TYR A 47 -8.73 9.94 4.36
C TYR A 47 -9.12 9.74 2.90
N PRO A 48 -9.37 8.55 2.56
CA PRO A 48 -8.53 7.44 2.12
C PRO A 48 -8.44 7.20 0.62
N PRO A 49 -8.78 8.02 -0.32
CA PRO A 49 -8.66 7.59 -1.70
C PRO A 49 -7.35 7.95 -2.38
N TYR A 50 -6.33 8.43 -1.65
CA TYR A 50 -5.06 8.75 -2.30
C TYR A 50 -4.48 7.59 -3.10
N SER A 51 -4.58 6.39 -2.57
CA SER A 51 -4.06 5.20 -3.21
C SER A 51 -5.01 4.57 -4.22
N LEU A 52 -6.22 5.08 -4.36
CA LEU A 52 -7.19 4.65 -5.39
C LEU A 52 -7.19 5.57 -6.61
N ARG A 53 -6.46 6.67 -6.55
CA ARG A 53 -6.34 7.61 -7.66
C ARG A 53 -5.55 7.04 -8.80
N PRO A 54 -5.70 7.63 -9.99
CA PRO A 54 -4.78 7.37 -11.08
C PRO A 54 -3.32 7.58 -10.65
N TYR A 55 -2.44 6.75 -11.13
CA TYR A 55 -1.01 6.85 -10.87
C TYR A 55 -0.23 6.73 -12.18
N PRO A 56 0.81 7.54 -12.39
CA PRO A 56 1.25 8.68 -11.59
C PRO A 56 0.25 9.83 -11.67
N LEU A 57 0.10 10.61 -10.60
CA LEU A 57 -0.84 11.72 -10.60
C LEU A 57 -0.47 12.78 -11.63
N ALA A 58 -1.46 13.32 -12.31
CA ALA A 58 -1.33 14.54 -13.08
C ALA A 58 -1.14 15.72 -12.13
N TYR A 59 -0.15 16.53 -12.38
CA TYR A 59 0.09 17.75 -11.62
C TYR A 59 -0.25 18.98 -12.44
N ASN A 60 -0.92 19.96 -11.79
CA ASN A 60 -1.20 21.31 -12.33
C ASN A 60 -1.89 21.36 -13.71
N GLY A 61 -3.18 21.13 -13.71
CA GLY A 61 -4.05 21.48 -14.85
C GLY A 61 -4.26 20.37 -15.87
N GLY A 62 -3.90 19.14 -15.54
CA GLY A 62 -4.32 17.98 -16.31
C GLY A 62 -5.81 17.71 -16.14
N THR A 63 -6.46 17.24 -17.19
CA THR A 63 -7.88 16.87 -17.17
C THR A 63 -8.06 15.42 -16.79
N LEU A 64 -9.10 15.13 -16.05
CA LEU A 64 -9.64 13.80 -15.83
C LEU A 64 -10.94 13.68 -16.60
N ASP A 65 -10.96 12.87 -17.67
CA ASP A 65 -12.17 12.58 -18.44
C ASP A 65 -12.72 11.25 -18.00
N THR A 66 -13.82 11.27 -17.29
CA THR A 66 -14.46 10.05 -16.79
C THR A 66 -15.60 9.62 -17.71
N ASP A 67 -15.59 8.34 -18.04
CA ASP A 67 -16.64 7.69 -18.85
C ASP A 67 -17.75 7.13 -17.96
N LYS A 68 -17.50 7.03 -16.66
CA LYS A 68 -18.38 6.37 -15.70
C LYS A 68 -18.57 7.23 -14.45
N SER A 69 -19.78 7.18 -13.90
CA SER A 69 -20.08 7.79 -12.61
C SER A 69 -19.56 6.96 -11.41
N TYR A 70 -19.37 5.66 -11.63
CA TYR A 70 -18.87 4.70 -10.64
C TYR A 70 -17.91 3.73 -11.29
N GLY A 71 -16.87 3.34 -10.57
CA GLY A 71 -15.95 2.27 -10.88
C GLY A 71 -16.04 1.14 -9.86
N SER A 72 -15.80 -0.07 -10.31
CA SER A 72 -15.70 -1.24 -9.44
C SER A 72 -14.27 -1.38 -8.93
N ALA A 73 -14.14 -1.81 -7.68
CA ALA A 73 -12.86 -2.18 -7.11
C ALA A 73 -12.98 -3.54 -6.41
N PHE A 74 -11.89 -4.28 -6.41
CA PHE A 74 -11.84 -5.60 -5.78
C PHE A 74 -10.51 -5.79 -5.07
N TRP A 75 -10.58 -6.37 -3.89
CA TRP A 75 -9.40 -6.80 -3.14
C TRP A 75 -9.60 -8.20 -2.62
N ALA A 76 -8.52 -8.94 -2.56
CA ALA A 76 -8.49 -10.23 -1.90
C ALA A 76 -7.16 -10.44 -1.18
N GLY A 77 -7.20 -11.18 -0.08
CA GLY A 77 -6.00 -11.47 0.68
C GLY A 77 -6.07 -12.81 1.40
N LEU A 78 -4.89 -13.33 1.69
CA LEU A 78 -4.71 -14.60 2.37
C LEU A 78 -3.60 -14.46 3.45
N PRO A 79 -3.94 -13.96 4.64
CA PRO A 79 -3.07 -14.08 5.80
C PRO A 79 -2.97 -15.52 6.27
N ILE A 80 -1.74 -15.97 6.50
CA ILE A 80 -1.37 -17.31 6.97
C ILE A 80 -0.47 -17.14 8.19
N ALA A 81 -0.80 -17.80 9.29
CA ALA A 81 0.08 -17.89 10.45
C ALA A 81 0.30 -19.36 10.81
N VAL A 82 1.55 -19.77 10.94
CA VAL A 82 1.95 -21.13 11.28
C VAL A 82 2.69 -21.10 12.61
N THR A 83 2.07 -21.70 13.62
CA THR A 83 2.61 -21.84 14.99
C THR A 83 2.82 -23.32 15.38
N ALA A 84 2.65 -24.23 14.42
CA ALA A 84 2.82 -25.68 14.65
C ALA A 84 4.23 -26.06 15.09
N PHE A 85 5.21 -25.20 14.86
CA PHE A 85 6.64 -25.48 15.12
C PHE A 85 7.16 -24.67 16.32
N ASP A 86 6.33 -24.52 17.37
CA ASP A 86 6.74 -23.80 18.58
C ASP A 86 8.17 -24.19 19.00
N PRO A 87 9.07 -23.24 19.24
CA PRO A 87 8.88 -21.80 19.41
C PRO A 87 9.01 -20.93 18.13
N LEU A 88 8.95 -21.55 16.95
CA LEU A 88 8.99 -20.86 15.65
C LEU A 88 7.60 -20.37 15.26
N ASN A 89 7.49 -19.08 14.89
CA ASN A 89 6.32 -18.48 14.29
C ASN A 89 6.63 -18.06 12.85
N ILE A 90 5.76 -18.42 11.91
CA ILE A 90 5.86 -18.02 10.51
C ILE A 90 4.56 -17.34 10.10
N GLU A 91 4.66 -16.15 9.56
CA GLU A 91 3.53 -15.42 9.00
C GLU A 91 3.79 -15.08 7.53
N VAL A 92 2.78 -15.30 6.71
CA VAL A 92 2.78 -14.88 5.29
C VAL A 92 1.45 -14.22 5.01
N ASP A 93 1.47 -13.15 4.23
CA ASP A 93 0.26 -12.47 3.82
C ASP A 93 0.38 -12.11 2.34
N ILE A 94 -0.59 -12.53 1.55
CA ILE A 94 -0.64 -12.31 0.11
C ILE A 94 -1.89 -11.52 -0.18
N ASN A 95 -1.75 -10.40 -0.86
CA ASN A 95 -2.85 -9.49 -1.17
C ASN A 95 -2.81 -9.08 -2.63
N TYR A 96 -3.97 -8.97 -3.21
CA TYR A 96 -4.20 -8.45 -4.56
C TYR A 96 -5.26 -7.36 -4.51
N GLY A 97 -5.11 -6.33 -5.32
CA GLY A 97 -6.08 -5.27 -5.48
C GLY A 97 -6.25 -4.88 -6.95
N TYR A 98 -7.46 -4.53 -7.29
CA TYR A 98 -7.86 -4.08 -8.62
C TYR A 98 -8.84 -2.93 -8.51
N VAL A 99 -8.66 -1.90 -9.32
CA VAL A 99 -9.59 -0.78 -9.52
C VAL A 99 -9.85 -0.65 -11.00
N GLU A 100 -11.10 -0.73 -11.38
CA GLU A 100 -11.55 -0.61 -12.76
C GLU A 100 -11.21 0.77 -13.34
N SER A 101 -10.88 0.81 -14.62
CA SER A 101 -10.79 2.07 -15.35
C SER A 101 -12.12 2.82 -15.31
N MET A 102 -12.09 4.05 -14.89
CA MET A 102 -13.23 4.97 -14.93
C MET A 102 -13.08 6.05 -16.00
N GLY A 103 -12.03 5.97 -16.79
CA GLY A 103 -11.74 6.92 -17.85
C GLY A 103 -10.25 7.17 -18.02
N ARG A 104 -9.93 8.34 -18.54
CA ARG A 104 -8.55 8.72 -18.86
C ARG A 104 -8.19 10.05 -18.24
N TYR A 105 -6.91 10.20 -17.94
CA TYR A 105 -6.37 11.42 -17.34
C TYR A 105 -5.10 11.88 -18.05
N ASP A 106 -4.77 13.17 -17.91
CA ASP A 106 -3.55 13.72 -18.46
C ASP A 106 -2.43 13.65 -17.43
N VAL A 107 -1.30 13.11 -17.83
CA VAL A 107 -0.08 13.06 -17.01
C VAL A 107 1.06 13.76 -17.74
N GLN A 108 1.80 14.60 -17.03
CA GLN A 108 2.92 15.33 -17.59
C GLN A 108 4.24 14.61 -17.34
N GLN A 109 5.07 14.52 -18.37
CA GLN A 109 6.43 14.01 -18.23
C GLN A 109 7.32 15.09 -17.60
N LEU A 110 8.04 14.72 -16.53
CA LEU A 110 8.90 15.62 -15.77
C LEU A 110 10.07 16.18 -16.60
N ASN A 111 10.65 15.36 -17.47
CA ASN A 111 11.85 15.70 -18.22
C ASN A 111 11.57 16.54 -19.46
N SER A 112 10.41 16.41 -20.07
CA SER A 112 10.06 17.06 -21.35
C SER A 112 8.90 18.03 -21.26
N GLY A 113 8.14 18.00 -20.15
CA GLY A 113 6.88 18.73 -20.02
C GLY A 113 5.77 18.22 -20.94
N ALA A 114 6.01 17.14 -21.69
CA ALA A 114 5.05 16.61 -22.64
C ALA A 114 3.91 15.89 -21.93
N TRP A 115 2.70 16.18 -22.35
CA TRP A 115 1.50 15.51 -21.82
C TRP A 115 1.28 14.15 -22.49
N ARG A 116 0.80 13.21 -21.70
CA ARG A 116 0.40 11.87 -22.12
C ARG A 116 -0.98 11.57 -21.57
N ARG A 117 -1.71 10.74 -22.29
CA ARG A 117 -3.02 10.27 -21.89
C ARG A 117 -2.86 8.92 -21.21
N GLY A 118 -3.15 8.86 -19.90
CA GLY A 118 -3.12 7.67 -19.06
C GLY A 118 -4.49 7.05 -18.89
N ASP A 119 -4.52 5.81 -18.46
CA ASP A 119 -5.72 5.11 -18.00
C ASP A 119 -5.80 5.14 -16.47
N THR A 120 -7.01 5.22 -15.94
CA THR A 120 -7.23 5.29 -14.49
C THR A 120 -7.23 3.94 -13.80
N GLN A 121 -7.13 2.84 -14.55
CA GLN A 121 -7.06 1.49 -13.99
C GLN A 121 -5.87 1.35 -13.03
N ARG A 122 -6.09 0.59 -11.96
CA ARG A 122 -5.01 0.15 -11.07
C ARG A 122 -5.18 -1.32 -10.74
N GLU A 123 -4.07 -2.04 -10.74
CA GLU A 123 -4.03 -3.42 -10.27
C GLU A 123 -2.66 -3.72 -9.68
N GLY A 124 -2.60 -4.65 -8.76
CA GLY A 124 -1.32 -5.03 -8.21
C GLY A 124 -1.44 -5.98 -7.03
N TRP A 125 -0.30 -6.33 -6.50
CA TRP A 125 -0.21 -7.29 -5.43
C TRP A 125 0.84 -6.91 -4.40
N LEU A 126 0.67 -7.44 -3.20
CA LEU A 126 1.57 -7.28 -2.07
C LEU A 126 1.74 -8.62 -1.38
N VAL A 127 2.98 -9.00 -1.16
CA VAL A 127 3.33 -10.17 -0.34
C VAL A 127 4.24 -9.72 0.79
N LYS A 128 4.01 -10.25 1.98
CA LYS A 128 4.90 -10.11 3.11
C LYS A 128 5.14 -11.44 3.79
N ALA A 129 6.27 -11.54 4.45
CA ALA A 129 6.62 -12.70 5.25
C ALA A 129 7.37 -12.30 6.52
N LEU A 130 7.17 -13.08 7.56
CA LEU A 130 7.84 -12.95 8.84
C LEU A 130 8.19 -14.34 9.34
N VAL A 131 9.40 -14.49 9.87
CA VAL A 131 9.83 -15.68 10.61
C VAL A 131 10.43 -15.22 11.92
N GLU A 132 9.89 -15.71 13.02
CA GLU A 132 10.32 -15.37 14.37
C GLU A 132 10.62 -16.61 15.20
N TYR A 133 11.53 -16.47 16.14
CA TYR A 133 11.86 -17.50 17.09
C TYR A 133 11.78 -16.95 18.51
N LYS A 134 10.89 -17.53 19.32
CA LYS A 134 10.67 -17.09 20.69
C LYS A 134 11.75 -17.65 21.62
N LEU A 135 12.47 -16.75 22.27
CA LEU A 135 13.47 -17.04 23.29
C LEU A 135 13.03 -16.45 24.64
N ASP A 136 13.63 -16.88 25.73
CA ASP A 136 13.31 -16.40 27.07
C ASP A 136 13.55 -14.89 27.26
N TRP A 137 14.49 -14.34 26.54
CA TRP A 137 14.88 -12.92 26.65
C TRP A 137 14.24 -12.00 25.58
N GLY A 138 13.59 -12.57 24.58
CA GLY A 138 12.99 -11.82 23.49
C GLY A 138 12.68 -12.68 22.27
N THR A 139 12.03 -12.08 21.27
CA THR A 139 11.59 -12.77 20.05
C THR A 139 12.28 -12.17 18.83
N PRO A 140 13.49 -12.63 18.46
CA PRO A 140 14.14 -12.23 17.22
C PRO A 140 13.39 -12.76 16.00
N GLY A 141 13.39 -11.98 14.93
CA GLY A 141 12.76 -12.35 13.67
C GLY A 141 13.32 -11.61 12.47
N ILE A 142 13.07 -12.20 11.31
CA ILE A 142 13.35 -11.63 9.99
C ILE A 142 12.03 -11.39 9.30
N PHE A 143 11.89 -10.23 8.67
CA PHE A 143 10.71 -9.90 7.89
C PHE A 143 11.07 -9.32 6.53
N GLY A 144 10.12 -9.38 5.62
CA GLY A 144 10.25 -8.74 4.33
C GLY A 144 8.91 -8.57 3.64
N TRP A 145 8.89 -7.70 2.65
CA TRP A 145 7.73 -7.48 1.79
C TRP A 145 8.16 -7.15 0.37
N TYR A 146 7.24 -7.38 -0.54
CA TYR A 146 7.33 -6.94 -1.93
C TYR A 146 5.95 -6.57 -2.42
N SER A 147 5.83 -5.42 -3.05
CA SER A 147 4.62 -4.97 -3.74
C SER A 147 4.96 -4.57 -5.17
N SER A 148 4.04 -4.84 -6.07
CA SER A 148 4.18 -4.45 -7.48
C SER A 148 4.35 -2.95 -7.62
N GLY A 149 5.24 -2.56 -8.50
CA GLY A 149 5.46 -1.20 -8.97
C GLY A 149 4.91 -1.02 -10.38
N ASP A 150 4.99 0.21 -10.89
CA ASP A 150 4.50 0.60 -12.21
C ASP A 150 5.55 0.31 -13.30
N ASP A 151 5.10 -0.15 -14.46
CA ASP A 151 5.96 -0.49 -15.61
C ASP A 151 6.39 0.73 -16.46
N GLY A 152 5.77 1.89 -16.23
CA GLY A 152 6.01 3.14 -16.94
C GLY A 152 5.19 3.31 -18.21
N ASN A 153 4.18 2.49 -18.43
CA ASN A 153 3.24 2.59 -19.53
C ASN A 153 1.88 3.12 -19.01
N VAL A 154 1.72 4.39 -18.88
CA VAL A 154 0.50 5.01 -18.37
C VAL A 154 -0.79 4.67 -19.14
N LYS A 155 -0.69 4.03 -20.31
CA LYS A 155 -1.85 3.69 -21.14
C LYS A 155 -2.61 2.46 -20.67
N ASN A 156 -1.98 1.57 -19.93
CA ASN A 156 -2.58 0.37 -19.33
C ASN A 156 -2.99 0.57 -17.87
N GLY A 157 -2.86 1.79 -17.36
CA GLY A 157 -3.08 2.09 -15.95
C GLY A 157 -1.81 1.95 -15.14
N SER A 158 -1.93 1.52 -13.90
CA SER A 158 -0.80 1.32 -13.00
C SER A 158 -0.86 -0.05 -12.33
N GLU A 159 0.28 -0.73 -12.30
CA GLU A 159 0.47 -2.01 -11.63
C GLU A 159 0.79 -1.85 -10.12
N ARG A 160 0.75 -0.65 -9.59
CA ARG A 160 0.87 -0.42 -8.14
C ARG A 160 -0.41 -0.85 -7.44
N MET A 161 -0.28 -1.71 -6.45
CA MET A 161 -1.43 -2.18 -5.69
C MET A 161 -2.26 -1.00 -5.15
N PRO A 162 -3.55 -0.91 -5.47
CA PRO A 162 -4.44 0.06 -4.86
C PRO A 162 -4.68 -0.31 -3.39
N THR A 163 -4.53 0.65 -2.49
CA THR A 163 -4.73 0.46 -1.05
C THR A 163 -5.82 1.39 -0.53
N MET A 164 -6.59 0.94 0.46
CA MET A 164 -7.70 1.72 1.01
C MET A 164 -7.25 2.74 2.06
N SER A 165 -6.10 2.52 2.66
CA SER A 165 -5.56 3.42 3.67
C SER A 165 -4.05 3.44 3.58
N GLY A 166 -3.48 4.63 3.48
CA GLY A 166 -2.04 4.82 3.50
C GLY A 166 -1.41 4.60 4.88
N CYS A 167 -2.21 4.72 5.93
CA CYS A 167 -1.75 4.64 7.32
C CYS A 167 -2.13 3.33 8.00
N ALA A 168 -2.81 2.43 7.30
CA ALA A 168 -3.26 1.20 7.92
C ALA A 168 -2.10 0.25 8.12
N ASN A 169 -2.12 -0.39 9.26
CA ASN A 169 -1.36 -1.57 9.58
C ASN A 169 -1.77 -2.72 8.68
N PHE A 170 -1.45 -2.60 7.41
CA PHE A 170 -1.74 -3.63 6.43
C PHE A 170 -0.92 -4.89 6.69
N MET A 171 0.06 -4.78 7.58
CA MET A 171 1.02 -5.82 7.89
C MET A 171 1.09 -6.10 9.38
N SER A 172 0.79 -7.31 9.79
CA SER A 172 0.81 -7.73 11.18
C SER A 172 2.16 -7.50 11.87
N PHE A 173 3.26 -7.69 11.19
CA PHE A 173 4.58 -7.51 11.77
C PHE A 173 5.13 -6.08 11.75
N MET A 174 4.54 -5.21 10.95
CA MET A 174 4.81 -3.76 11.00
C MET A 174 3.78 -3.04 11.85
N GLY A 175 2.75 -3.76 12.22
CA GLY A 175 1.53 -3.25 12.78
C GLY A 175 1.38 -3.41 14.28
N ASP A 176 2.43 -3.30 15.07
CA ASP A 176 2.27 -3.21 16.52
C ASP A 176 1.61 -1.89 16.91
N GLY A 177 0.53 -1.59 16.23
CA GLY A 177 -0.25 -0.40 16.40
C GLY A 177 0.59 0.87 16.23
N ASN A 178 0.31 1.65 15.29
CA ASN A 178 0.67 3.07 15.21
C ASN A 178 2.12 3.48 14.95
N TYR A 179 3.04 2.59 14.79
CA TYR A 179 4.42 3.01 14.55
C TYR A 179 4.87 2.71 13.13
N GLY A 180 4.21 3.36 12.16
CA GLY A 180 4.94 3.72 10.98
C GLY A 180 6.21 4.41 11.45
N TRP A 181 7.34 3.95 11.12
CA TRP A 181 8.70 4.52 11.17
C TRP A 181 8.99 5.67 12.17
N GLY A 182 8.11 5.97 13.14
CA GLY A 182 8.32 6.89 14.23
C GLY A 182 8.44 8.39 13.88
N ASP A 183 8.38 8.77 12.61
CA ASP A 183 8.39 10.18 12.21
C ASP A 183 6.99 10.60 11.74
N PRO A 184 6.33 11.55 12.45
CA PRO A 184 5.03 12.09 12.05
C PRO A 184 5.03 12.65 10.62
N ARG A 185 6.16 13.12 10.13
CA ARG A 185 6.31 13.62 8.76
C ARG A 185 6.24 12.51 7.70
N LEU A 186 6.50 11.26 8.08
CA LEU A 186 6.29 10.10 7.24
C LEU A 186 4.83 9.70 7.16
N TYR A 187 4.02 10.06 8.15
CA TYR A 187 2.57 9.88 8.13
C TYR A 187 1.89 10.74 7.07
N ASP A 188 2.32 11.98 6.92
CA ASP A 188 1.75 12.92 5.95
C ASP A 188 2.03 12.50 4.50
N ARG A 189 2.90 11.52 4.29
CA ARG A 189 3.31 11.10 2.97
C ARG A 189 2.60 9.86 2.47
N ASN A 190 1.58 9.37 3.19
CA ASN A 190 0.81 8.20 2.79
C ASN A 190 1.70 7.06 2.29
N LEU A 191 2.70 6.70 3.09
CA LEU A 191 3.56 5.57 2.80
C LEU A 191 2.72 4.31 2.76
N THR A 192 2.18 4.05 1.59
CA THR A 192 1.65 2.74 1.29
C THR A 192 2.83 1.83 0.99
N TYR A 193 2.74 0.57 1.30
CA TYR A 193 3.73 -0.40 0.85
C TYR A 193 3.66 -0.63 -0.66
N ALA A 194 2.66 -0.07 -1.34
CA ALA A 194 2.51 -0.14 -2.78
C ALA A 194 3.75 0.41 -3.49
N GLY A 195 4.26 -0.35 -4.43
CA GLY A 195 5.44 0.05 -5.20
C GLY A 195 6.75 -0.01 -4.42
N THR A 196 6.82 -0.79 -3.33
CA THR A 196 8.04 -0.93 -2.52
C THR A 196 8.38 -2.39 -2.22
N TRP A 197 9.63 -2.63 -1.88
CA TRP A 197 10.12 -3.87 -1.32
C TRP A 197 10.99 -3.57 -0.11
N GLY A 198 11.14 -4.53 0.78
CA GLY A 198 12.05 -4.37 1.89
C GLY A 198 12.33 -5.68 2.62
N VAL A 199 13.42 -5.67 3.36
CA VAL A 199 13.82 -6.75 4.26
C VAL A 199 14.36 -6.16 5.53
N GLY A 200 14.11 -6.81 6.66
CA GLY A 200 14.55 -6.29 7.93
C GLY A 200 14.65 -7.35 9.02
N LEU A 201 15.22 -6.91 10.12
CA LEU A 201 15.32 -7.66 11.35
C LEU A 201 14.46 -6.97 12.41
N ARG A 202 13.84 -7.76 13.28
CA ARG A 202 13.16 -7.26 14.46
C ARG A 202 13.48 -8.13 15.66
N ILE A 203 13.46 -7.53 16.85
CA ILE A 203 13.47 -8.24 18.11
C ILE A 203 12.38 -7.62 18.97
N HIS A 204 11.39 -8.41 19.32
CA HIS A 204 10.30 -7.99 20.19
C HIS A 204 10.50 -8.50 21.61
N ASP A 205 9.82 -7.84 22.54
CA ASP A 205 9.71 -8.26 23.94
C ASP A 205 11.06 -8.53 24.61
N MET A 206 12.15 -7.85 24.18
CA MET A 206 13.42 -7.96 24.87
C MET A 206 13.25 -7.47 26.31
N SER A 207 13.47 -8.35 27.27
CA SER A 207 13.35 -8.05 28.70
C SER A 207 14.69 -8.32 29.39
N PHE A 208 15.46 -7.28 29.61
CA PHE A 208 16.70 -7.32 30.36
C PHE A 208 16.53 -6.73 31.77
N VAL A 209 15.42 -6.04 32.00
CA VAL A 209 15.04 -5.42 33.25
C VAL A 209 13.59 -5.78 33.53
N GLU A 210 13.28 -6.13 34.78
CA GLU A 210 11.92 -6.45 35.20
C GLU A 210 10.95 -5.32 34.83
N ASP A 211 9.79 -5.67 34.30
CA ASP A 211 8.72 -4.77 33.84
C ASP A 211 9.07 -3.83 32.66
N LEU A 212 10.27 -3.95 32.08
CA LEU A 212 10.67 -3.12 30.93
C LEU A 212 10.88 -3.99 29.69
N LYS A 213 10.02 -3.81 28.69
CA LYS A 213 10.13 -4.48 27.40
C LYS A 213 10.63 -3.53 26.34
N HIS A 214 11.61 -3.99 25.58
CA HIS A 214 12.22 -3.27 24.46
C HIS A 214 11.87 -3.95 23.13
N SER A 215 11.71 -3.15 22.08
CA SER A 215 11.63 -3.63 20.71
C SER A 215 12.67 -2.94 19.85
N PHE A 216 13.36 -3.70 19.04
CA PHE A 216 14.33 -3.20 18.07
C PHE A 216 13.93 -3.61 16.67
N ARG A 217 14.04 -2.70 15.72
CA ARG A 217 13.79 -2.97 14.30
C ARG A 217 14.78 -2.24 13.44
N VAL A 218 15.22 -2.88 12.39
CA VAL A 218 15.99 -2.27 11.33
C VAL A 218 15.51 -2.86 10.00
N ALA A 219 15.33 -2.02 8.99
CA ALA A 219 14.94 -2.46 7.66
C ALA A 219 15.73 -1.70 6.59
N TYR A 220 15.97 -2.40 5.50
CA TYR A 220 16.42 -1.84 4.23
C TYR A 220 15.32 -2.01 3.21
N TRP A 221 15.01 -0.96 2.47
CA TRP A 221 13.90 -0.95 1.52
C TRP A 221 14.17 -0.08 0.30
N GLY A 222 13.41 -0.30 -0.75
CA GLY A 222 13.51 0.44 -2.00
C GLY A 222 12.21 0.40 -2.80
N GLY A 223 12.21 1.08 -3.95
CA GLY A 223 11.09 1.11 -4.86
C GLY A 223 11.08 -0.08 -5.83
N THR A 224 9.89 -0.41 -6.33
CA THR A 224 9.66 -1.45 -7.35
C THR A 224 9.19 -0.88 -8.69
N ASN A 225 9.02 0.44 -8.80
CA ASN A 225 8.72 1.05 -10.08
C ASN A 225 9.83 0.77 -11.11
N SER A 226 9.44 0.49 -12.33
CA SER A 226 10.37 0.39 -13.46
C SER A 226 11.20 1.68 -13.61
N PRO A 227 12.47 1.60 -14.02
CA PRO A 227 13.25 2.78 -14.38
C PRO A 227 12.59 3.66 -15.47
N ALA A 228 11.68 3.08 -16.26
CA ALA A 228 10.88 3.84 -17.23
C ALA A 228 9.97 4.87 -16.60
N MET A 229 9.62 4.69 -15.32
CA MET A 229 8.83 5.65 -14.54
C MET A 229 9.57 6.95 -14.22
N ALA A 230 10.89 7.01 -14.34
CA ALA A 230 11.67 8.23 -14.12
C ALA A 230 11.24 9.43 -14.97
N LYS A 231 10.49 9.17 -16.06
CA LYS A 231 9.87 10.24 -16.86
C LYS A 231 8.65 10.88 -16.20
N TYR A 232 8.05 10.24 -15.20
CA TYR A 232 6.83 10.72 -14.51
C TYR A 232 7.02 10.97 -13.01
N VAL A 233 7.89 10.20 -12.37
CA VAL A 233 8.15 10.29 -10.92
C VAL A 233 9.65 10.46 -10.66
N LYS A 234 10.00 11.09 -9.54
CA LYS A 234 11.40 11.42 -9.23
C LYS A 234 12.19 10.23 -8.64
N ASP A 235 11.50 9.29 -8.06
CA ASP A 235 12.12 8.17 -7.35
C ASP A 235 11.47 6.83 -7.71
N ALA A 236 12.15 5.74 -7.38
CA ALA A 236 11.73 4.39 -7.75
C ALA A 236 10.50 3.88 -6.98
N TYR A 237 10.17 4.48 -5.86
CA TYR A 237 8.98 4.13 -5.09
C TYR A 237 7.82 5.09 -5.38
N GLY A 238 8.05 6.29 -5.90
CA GLY A 238 7.05 7.30 -6.22
C GLY A 238 6.10 7.57 -5.05
N TRP A 239 5.69 8.80 -4.87
CA TRP A 239 4.67 9.12 -3.89
C TRP A 239 3.28 9.12 -4.52
N ASP A 240 2.27 8.66 -3.80
CA ASP A 240 0.89 8.64 -4.31
C ASP A 240 0.32 10.06 -4.55
N ASN A 241 0.89 11.07 -3.94
CA ASN A 241 0.44 12.45 -4.09
C ASN A 241 1.00 13.18 -5.31
N GLY A 242 1.83 12.52 -6.12
CA GLY A 242 2.32 13.04 -7.41
C GLY A 242 3.00 14.41 -7.36
N THR A 243 3.34 14.91 -6.17
CA THR A 243 4.03 16.20 -6.10
C THR A 243 5.44 16.05 -6.64
N PRO A 244 5.86 16.89 -7.59
CA PRO A 244 7.23 16.94 -8.07
C PRO A 244 8.22 17.35 -6.96
N GLU A 245 7.70 17.80 -5.87
CA GLU A 245 8.42 18.22 -4.67
C GLU A 245 8.51 17.06 -3.68
N GLY A 246 9.10 15.97 -4.11
CA GLY A 246 9.70 15.05 -3.16
C GLY A 246 10.88 15.73 -2.49
N PRO A 247 11.26 15.32 -1.27
CA PRO A 247 12.40 15.89 -0.59
C PRO A 247 13.66 15.78 -1.44
#